data_02a0b49c8bf7c792bb701bc5b2affad7
#
_entry.id   02a0b49c8bf7c792bb701bc5b2affad7
#
_cell.length_a   1.000
_cell.length_b   1.000
_cell.length_c   1.000
_cell.angle_alpha   90.00
_cell.angle_beta   90.00
_cell.angle_gamma   90.00
#
_symmetry.space_group_name_H-M   'P 1'
#
loop_
_entity.id
_entity.type
_entity.pdbx_description
1 polymer ?
#
loop_
_entity_poly.entity_id
_entity_poly.type
_entity_poly.pdbx_seq_one_letter_code
_entity_poly.pdbx_strand_id
1 'polypeptide(L)'
;MFSGRGLSATALALLLLAALPSAMLWHRGGSADEALTDPFLGQPDAIKAGKQTYQSICYICHLSAGGRGPNLFATKLSDERFLETVINGRKGTQMPAFGLRLSPDEVWQVHAYVKSTDHYGN
;
A
#
# COMPACT_ATOMS: atom_id res chain seq x y z
N MET A 1 15.57 86.31 9.60
CA MET A 1 15.17 86.26 11.02
C MET A 1 14.32 85.04 11.27
N PHE A 2 14.71 84.27 12.27
CA PHE A 2 14.00 83.18 12.91
C PHE A 2 13.76 81.92 12.01
N SER A 3 14.66 80.97 12.08
CA SER A 3 14.81 80.00 13.19
C SER A 3 13.52 79.19 13.41
N GLY A 4 13.48 78.01 12.77
CA GLY A 4 12.49 77.02 13.00
C GLY A 4 13.21 75.64 12.98
N ARG A 5 13.60 75.21 14.17
CA ARG A 5 14.18 73.88 14.38
C ARG A 5 13.07 72.87 14.20
N GLY A 6 13.08 72.18 13.07
CA GLY A 6 12.25 71.01 12.89
C GLY A 6 12.90 69.79 13.56
N LEU A 7 12.23 69.26 14.55
CA LEU A 7 12.61 68.07 15.25
C LEU A 7 12.72 66.87 14.29
N SER A 8 13.86 66.26 14.32
CA SER A 8 14.07 64.96 13.74
C SER A 8 13.17 63.94 14.43
N ALA A 9 12.11 63.60 13.76
CA ALA A 9 11.34 62.43 14.12
C ALA A 9 12.17 61.20 13.75
N THR A 10 12.92 60.71 14.71
CA THR A 10 13.50 59.38 14.65
C THR A 10 12.34 58.40 14.58
N ALA A 11 12.03 58.01 13.36
CA ALA A 11 11.15 56.91 13.12
C ALA A 11 11.79 55.66 13.75
N LEU A 12 11.29 55.29 14.90
CA LEU A 12 11.50 53.98 15.47
C LEU A 12 10.85 52.96 14.52
N ALA A 13 11.65 52.46 13.59
CA ALA A 13 11.26 51.29 12.86
C ALA A 13 11.27 50.10 13.82
N LEU A 14 10.16 49.86 14.45
CA LEU A 14 9.88 48.63 15.12
C LEU A 14 9.89 47.49 14.05
N LEU A 15 11.05 46.90 13.92
CA LEU A 15 11.20 45.60 13.30
C LEU A 15 10.39 44.59 14.11
N LEU A 16 9.12 44.49 13.85
CA LEU A 16 8.35 43.30 14.18
C LEU A 16 8.94 42.16 13.38
N LEU A 17 9.98 41.52 13.93
CA LEU A 17 10.32 40.16 13.56
C LEU A 17 9.10 39.32 13.90
N ALA A 18 8.22 39.19 12.94
CA ALA A 18 7.23 38.13 12.94
C ALA A 18 8.01 36.82 13.01
N ALA A 19 8.17 36.29 14.20
CA ALA A 19 8.56 34.92 14.42
C ALA A 19 7.47 34.08 13.75
N LEU A 20 7.73 33.69 12.51
CA LEU A 20 6.97 32.64 11.89
C LEU A 20 7.12 31.43 12.80
N PRO A 21 6.04 30.88 13.34
CA PRO A 21 6.15 29.60 13.98
C PRO A 21 6.68 28.67 12.89
N SER A 22 7.89 28.19 13.08
CA SER A 22 8.37 27.03 12.37
C SER A 22 7.33 25.96 12.64
N ALA A 23 6.34 25.87 11.75
CA ALA A 23 5.50 24.72 11.68
C ALA A 23 6.49 23.57 11.46
N MET A 24 6.91 22.97 12.56
CA MET A 24 7.53 21.67 12.52
C MET A 24 6.60 20.82 11.67
N LEU A 25 6.95 20.66 10.41
CA LEU A 25 6.47 19.54 9.63
C LEU A 25 6.92 18.30 10.42
N TRP A 26 6.05 17.89 11.30
CA TRP A 26 6.09 16.53 11.78
C TRP A 26 5.85 15.68 10.54
N HIS A 27 6.94 15.36 9.86
CA HIS A 27 6.92 14.18 9.01
C HIS A 27 6.54 13.07 9.99
N ARG A 28 5.27 12.72 9.99
CA ARG A 28 4.87 11.42 10.47
C ARG A 28 5.67 10.44 9.64
N GLY A 29 6.83 10.09 10.16
CA GLY A 29 7.49 8.89 9.76
C GLY A 29 6.42 7.81 9.91
N GLY A 30 5.99 7.23 8.79
CA GLY A 30 5.09 6.12 8.82
C GLY A 30 5.67 5.13 9.80
N SER A 31 4.90 4.77 10.79
CA SER A 31 5.27 3.76 11.76
C SER A 31 5.64 2.52 10.95
N ALA A 32 6.81 1.94 11.21
CA ALA A 32 7.27 0.71 10.59
C ALA A 32 6.38 -0.52 10.92
N ASP A 33 5.24 -0.29 11.55
CA ASP A 33 4.26 -1.27 12.00
C ASP A 33 2.92 -1.20 11.26
N GLU A 34 2.82 -0.42 10.17
CA GLU A 34 1.60 -0.47 9.38
C GLU A 34 1.65 -1.74 8.52
N ALA A 35 0.88 -2.76 8.92
CA ALA A 35 0.79 -4.01 8.20
C ALA A 35 0.42 -3.75 6.73
N LEU A 36 1.18 -4.34 5.81
CA LEU A 36 0.88 -4.26 4.39
C LEU A 36 -0.52 -4.80 4.14
N THR A 37 -1.35 -3.98 3.52
CA THR A 37 -2.71 -4.34 3.11
C THR A 37 -2.81 -4.33 1.59
N ASP A 38 -3.68 -5.17 1.06
CA ASP A 38 -3.92 -5.23 -0.38
C ASP A 38 -4.61 -3.95 -0.87
N PRO A 39 -3.96 -3.15 -1.72
CA PRO A 39 -4.54 -1.90 -2.22
C PRO A 39 -5.66 -2.11 -3.24
N PHE A 40 -5.87 -3.33 -3.72
CA PHE A 40 -6.84 -3.66 -4.78
C PHE A 40 -8.12 -4.31 -4.27
N LEU A 41 -8.27 -4.49 -2.96
CA LEU A 41 -9.49 -5.07 -2.40
C LEU A 41 -10.74 -4.30 -2.84
N GLY A 42 -11.73 -5.04 -3.33
CA GLY A 42 -12.99 -4.46 -3.79
C GLY A 42 -12.95 -3.72 -5.12
N GLN A 43 -11.81 -3.68 -5.82
CA GLN A 43 -11.69 -3.04 -7.13
C GLN A 43 -12.05 -4.03 -8.26
N PRO A 44 -13.15 -3.82 -9.01
CA PRO A 44 -13.63 -4.80 -10.00
C PRO A 44 -12.61 -5.16 -11.09
N ASP A 45 -11.88 -4.18 -11.60
CA ASP A 45 -10.90 -4.42 -12.65
C ASP A 45 -9.69 -5.22 -12.14
N ALA A 46 -9.23 -4.94 -10.93
CA ALA A 46 -8.17 -5.68 -10.29
C ALA A 46 -8.60 -7.14 -9.97
N ILE A 47 -9.81 -7.32 -9.47
CA ILE A 47 -10.40 -8.64 -9.22
C ILE A 47 -10.48 -9.44 -10.51
N LYS A 48 -10.90 -8.82 -11.61
CA LYS A 48 -10.96 -9.46 -12.94
C LYS A 48 -9.57 -9.88 -13.43
N ALA A 49 -8.58 -8.99 -13.31
CA ALA A 49 -7.20 -9.29 -13.67
C ALA A 49 -6.64 -10.42 -12.79
N GLY A 50 -6.86 -10.35 -11.49
CA GLY A 50 -6.46 -11.39 -10.54
C GLY A 50 -7.09 -12.75 -10.82
N LYS A 51 -8.37 -12.77 -11.23
CA LYS A 51 -9.05 -13.99 -11.69
C LYS A 51 -8.34 -14.64 -12.87
N GLN A 52 -7.95 -13.84 -13.85
CA GLN A 52 -7.24 -14.36 -15.04
C GLN A 52 -5.88 -14.97 -14.65
N THR A 53 -5.11 -14.27 -13.83
CA THR A 53 -3.82 -14.75 -13.33
C THR A 53 -4.00 -16.02 -12.48
N TYR A 54 -4.99 -16.03 -11.57
CA TYR A 54 -5.31 -17.21 -10.77
C TYR A 54 -5.62 -18.42 -11.64
N GLN A 55 -6.49 -18.28 -12.63
CA GLN A 55 -6.87 -19.37 -13.53
C GLN A 55 -5.70 -19.91 -14.37
N SER A 56 -4.80 -19.02 -14.77
CA SER A 56 -3.67 -19.39 -15.63
C SER A 56 -2.50 -20.01 -14.88
N ILE A 57 -2.30 -19.65 -13.62
CA ILE A 57 -1.07 -19.98 -12.88
C ILE A 57 -1.36 -20.76 -11.60
N CYS A 58 -2.31 -20.30 -10.79
CA CYS A 58 -2.52 -20.78 -9.43
C CYS A 58 -3.44 -22.02 -9.40
N TYR A 59 -4.47 -22.01 -10.23
CA TYR A 59 -5.55 -22.99 -10.23
C TYR A 59 -5.07 -24.43 -10.36
N ILE A 60 -4.01 -24.69 -11.15
CA ILE A 60 -3.49 -26.04 -11.38
C ILE A 60 -3.07 -26.78 -10.10
N CYS A 61 -2.68 -26.00 -9.07
CA CYS A 61 -2.30 -26.55 -7.77
C CYS A 61 -3.33 -26.22 -6.68
N HIS A 62 -3.99 -25.08 -6.78
CA HIS A 62 -4.90 -24.54 -5.76
C HIS A 62 -6.36 -24.67 -6.20
N LEU A 63 -6.80 -25.89 -6.42
CA LEU A 63 -8.20 -26.19 -6.72
C LEU A 63 -9.10 -25.91 -5.50
N SER A 64 -10.29 -25.41 -5.73
CA SER A 64 -11.28 -25.19 -4.67
C SER A 64 -11.72 -26.49 -3.98
N ALA A 65 -11.77 -27.58 -4.73
CA ALA A 65 -12.13 -28.92 -4.23
C ALA A 65 -10.94 -29.70 -3.63
N GLY A 66 -9.77 -29.09 -3.54
CA GLY A 66 -8.52 -29.75 -3.12
C GLY A 66 -7.61 -30.06 -4.29
N GLY A 67 -6.31 -29.98 -4.06
CA GLY A 67 -5.25 -30.20 -5.05
C GLY A 67 -3.92 -30.37 -4.36
N ARG A 68 -2.82 -30.06 -5.06
CA ARG A 68 -1.47 -30.12 -4.48
C ARG A 68 -1.25 -29.06 -3.40
N GLY A 69 -1.98 -27.97 -3.46
CA GLY A 69 -1.95 -26.87 -2.49
C GLY A 69 -3.30 -26.68 -1.81
N PRO A 70 -3.35 -25.87 -0.77
CA PRO A 70 -4.60 -25.55 -0.08
C PRO A 70 -5.55 -24.72 -0.96
N ASN A 71 -6.84 -24.76 -0.63
CA ASN A 71 -7.83 -23.88 -1.22
C ASN A 71 -7.52 -22.43 -0.81
N LEU A 72 -7.16 -21.58 -1.77
CA LEU A 72 -6.79 -20.19 -1.48
C LEU A 72 -7.99 -19.35 -1.01
N PHE A 73 -9.20 -19.68 -1.43
CA PHE A 73 -10.41 -18.97 -1.01
C PHE A 73 -10.72 -19.15 0.48
N ALA A 74 -10.16 -20.18 1.09
CA ALA A 74 -10.25 -20.43 2.53
C ALA A 74 -9.01 -19.95 3.30
N THR A 75 -8.11 -19.22 2.64
CA THR A 75 -6.85 -18.78 3.29
C THR A 75 -7.12 -17.87 4.47
N LYS A 76 -6.37 -18.10 5.54
CA LYS A 76 -6.35 -17.24 6.75
C LYS A 76 -5.05 -16.44 6.87
N LEU A 77 -4.24 -16.44 5.81
CA LEU A 77 -3.04 -15.62 5.79
C LEU A 77 -3.43 -14.13 5.83
N SER A 78 -2.63 -13.33 6.53
CA SER A 78 -2.70 -11.89 6.38
C SER A 78 -2.30 -11.49 4.96
N ASP A 79 -2.67 -10.30 4.54
CA ASP A 79 -2.37 -9.78 3.21
C ASP A 79 -0.86 -9.84 2.93
N GLU A 80 -0.06 -9.33 3.86
CA GLU A 80 1.40 -9.38 3.78
C GLU A 80 1.94 -10.81 3.65
N ARG A 81 1.47 -11.73 4.48
CA ARG A 81 1.92 -13.13 4.43
C ARG A 81 1.49 -13.84 3.15
N PHE A 82 0.36 -13.44 2.57
CA PHE A 82 -0.06 -13.93 1.26
C PHE A 82 0.93 -13.46 0.19
N LEU A 83 1.21 -12.16 0.13
CA LEU A 83 2.18 -11.59 -0.82
C LEU A 83 3.55 -12.27 -0.68
N GLU A 84 4.10 -12.31 0.50
CA GLU A 84 5.40 -12.94 0.77
C GLU A 84 5.45 -14.40 0.33
N THR A 85 4.38 -15.15 0.63
CA THR A 85 4.31 -16.57 0.29
C THR A 85 4.31 -16.78 -1.22
N VAL A 86 3.61 -15.95 -1.98
CA VAL A 86 3.58 -16.08 -3.45
C VAL A 86 4.90 -15.62 -4.06
N ILE A 87 5.44 -14.49 -3.61
CA ILE A 87 6.70 -13.95 -4.14
C ILE A 87 7.87 -14.89 -3.88
N ASN A 88 7.99 -15.39 -2.65
CA ASN A 88 9.16 -16.18 -2.22
C ASN A 88 8.95 -17.69 -2.32
N GLY A 89 7.72 -18.15 -2.56
CA GLY A 89 7.38 -19.55 -2.48
C GLY A 89 7.39 -20.07 -1.04
N ARG A 90 7.21 -21.37 -0.89
CA ARG A 90 7.30 -22.07 0.40
C ARG A 90 8.42 -23.09 0.36
N LYS A 91 9.51 -22.79 1.02
CA LYS A 91 10.67 -23.68 1.13
C LYS A 91 10.24 -25.06 1.66
N GLY A 92 10.77 -26.11 1.03
CA GLY A 92 10.44 -27.49 1.39
C GLY A 92 9.08 -27.99 0.91
N THR A 93 8.38 -27.22 0.05
CA THR A 93 7.11 -27.59 -0.57
C THR A 93 7.18 -27.49 -2.08
N GLN A 94 6.11 -27.88 -2.78
CA GLN A 94 5.98 -27.72 -4.23
C GLN A 94 5.59 -26.31 -4.67
N MET A 95 5.32 -25.39 -3.73
CA MET A 95 4.99 -23.99 -4.03
C MET A 95 6.25 -23.23 -4.44
N PRO A 96 6.44 -22.93 -5.72
CA PRO A 96 7.62 -22.21 -6.19
C PRO A 96 7.51 -20.71 -5.86
N ALA A 97 8.63 -19.99 -5.96
CA ALA A 97 8.66 -18.55 -5.92
C ALA A 97 8.15 -17.96 -7.25
N PHE A 98 7.19 -17.05 -7.17
CA PHE A 98 6.65 -16.38 -8.35
C PHE A 98 7.18 -14.97 -8.57
N GLY A 99 8.01 -14.45 -7.68
CA GLY A 99 8.51 -13.07 -7.73
C GLY A 99 9.32 -12.71 -8.99
N LEU A 100 9.80 -13.70 -9.76
CA LEU A 100 10.43 -13.46 -11.07
C LEU A 100 9.45 -13.48 -12.24
N ARG A 101 8.21 -13.89 -12.01
CA ARG A 101 7.17 -14.07 -13.06
C ARG A 101 5.98 -13.13 -12.87
N LEU A 102 5.70 -12.76 -11.66
CA LEU A 102 4.61 -11.89 -11.26
C LEU A 102 5.16 -10.68 -10.50
N SER A 103 4.68 -9.52 -10.83
CA SER A 103 4.90 -8.31 -10.03
C SER A 103 4.12 -8.38 -8.72
N PRO A 104 4.50 -7.60 -7.70
CA PRO A 104 3.70 -7.48 -6.48
C PRO A 104 2.25 -7.09 -6.75
N ASP A 105 2.00 -6.19 -7.71
CA ASP A 105 0.65 -5.76 -8.06
C ASP A 105 -0.20 -6.91 -8.65
N GLU A 106 0.39 -7.74 -9.50
CA GLU A 106 -0.32 -8.93 -10.02
C GLU A 106 -0.65 -9.92 -8.91
N VAL A 107 0.23 -10.08 -7.92
CA VAL A 107 -0.04 -10.91 -6.74
C VAL A 107 -1.15 -10.30 -5.89
N TRP A 108 -1.15 -8.97 -5.70
CA TRP A 108 -2.23 -8.28 -5.01
C TRP A 108 -3.58 -8.40 -5.72
N GLN A 109 -3.59 -8.33 -7.04
CA GLN A 109 -4.80 -8.57 -7.83
C GLN A 109 -5.33 -9.99 -7.64
N VAL A 110 -4.45 -10.98 -7.60
CA VAL A 110 -4.83 -12.38 -7.27
C VAL A 110 -5.41 -12.45 -5.85
N HIS A 111 -4.79 -11.77 -4.90
CA HIS A 111 -5.28 -11.73 -3.53
C HIS A 111 -6.66 -11.06 -3.45
N ALA A 112 -6.85 -9.92 -4.14
CA ALA A 112 -8.15 -9.25 -4.23
C ALA A 112 -9.23 -10.18 -4.81
N TYR A 113 -8.89 -10.96 -5.84
CA TYR A 113 -9.80 -11.97 -6.38
C TYR A 113 -10.12 -13.07 -5.36
N VAL A 114 -9.11 -13.62 -4.70
CA VAL A 114 -9.28 -14.67 -3.68
C VAL A 114 -10.16 -14.19 -2.50
N LYS A 115 -10.06 -12.91 -2.16
CA LYS A 115 -10.86 -12.30 -1.09
C LYS A 115 -12.22 -11.78 -1.56
N SER A 116 -12.46 -11.70 -2.86
CA SER A 116 -13.76 -11.30 -3.38
C SER A 116 -14.83 -12.36 -3.14
N THR A 117 -16.07 -11.94 -3.03
CA THR A 117 -17.21 -12.87 -2.87
C THR A 117 -17.62 -13.56 -4.18
N ASP A 118 -17.05 -13.12 -5.31
CA ASP A 118 -17.47 -13.56 -6.65
C ASP A 118 -16.94 -14.91 -7.08
N HIS A 119 -16.08 -15.53 -6.29
CA HIS A 119 -15.52 -16.85 -6.63
C HIS A 119 -16.52 -18.00 -6.54
N TYR A 120 -17.65 -17.80 -5.86
CA TYR A 120 -18.76 -18.76 -5.80
C TYR A 120 -19.94 -18.36 -6.72
N GLY A 121 -19.86 -17.24 -7.39
CA GLY A 121 -20.89 -16.75 -8.28
C GLY A 121 -20.71 -17.30 -9.69
N ASN A 122 -21.50 -18.33 -10.03
CA ASN A 122 -21.84 -18.84 -11.36
C ASN A 122 -20.69 -19.24 -12.29
#